data_e129b5d099de94c94be09da6b8c745e9
#
_entry.id   e129b5d099de94c94be09da6b8c745e9
#
_cell.length_a   1.000
_cell.length_b   1.000
_cell.length_c   1.000
_cell.angle_alpha   90.00
_cell.angle_beta   90.00
_cell.angle_gamma   90.00
#
_symmetry.space_group_name_H-M   'P 1'
#
loop_
_entity.id
_entity.type
_entity.pdbx_description
1 polymer ?
#
loop_
_entity_poly.entity_id
_entity_poly.type
_entity_poly.pdbx_seq_one_letter_code
_entity_poly.pdbx_strand_id
1 'polypeptide(L)'
;MNIGIVCYASVGGSGIVATELGCALAARGHQVRLVSSELPFRFGQYHPSLGFHPVQAPVYPPLREPQYLLSLANKLVQVSRQFSFDVIHSHYAIPHAAGAYLARQILGASGKDRVPKIITTLHGTDVTLVGADPSYSQTVAFCIDQSDGVTAVSKSLRAETIRELAVGADIRVIPNFLDCDHYHYAPDLDLRARLTRDNPMTKLIIHVSNFRPVKRPKAVVDIFRQIRAHVPARLVLVGEGPELGSACQNARDLGLGDAVEVLGEQEHIVPILSTADLVLLPSANEGFGLSALEAMACETPVVASCVGGLPEFIEHGVSGFLHPPDDMKAMAESGVALLTDDFLYRRTVQAGRDVVCRRFCTDAIVPRYEDYYREIVEHTE
;
A
#
# COMPACT_ATOMS: atom_id res chain seq x y z
N MET A 1 7.33 -10.29 -22.01
CA MET A 1 6.53 -11.34 -21.35
C MET A 1 5.06 -10.95 -21.37
N ASN A 2 4.17 -11.93 -21.33
CA ASN A 2 2.73 -11.75 -21.15
C ASN A 2 2.37 -11.96 -19.69
N ILE A 3 1.93 -10.92 -19.00
CA ILE A 3 1.77 -10.92 -17.54
C ILE A 3 0.31 -10.61 -17.19
N GLY A 4 -0.33 -11.50 -16.43
CA GLY A 4 -1.61 -11.24 -15.78
C GLY A 4 -1.37 -10.74 -14.36
N ILE A 5 -1.88 -9.57 -14.00
CA ILE A 5 -1.83 -9.06 -12.61
C ILE A 5 -3.23 -9.11 -12.02
N VAL A 6 -3.34 -9.73 -10.85
CA VAL A 6 -4.60 -9.88 -10.11
C VAL A 6 -4.54 -9.07 -8.82
N CYS A 7 -5.45 -8.16 -8.63
CA CYS A 7 -5.48 -7.27 -7.46
C CYS A 7 -6.90 -6.84 -7.08
N TYR A 8 -7.03 -6.26 -5.90
CA TYR A 8 -8.23 -5.51 -5.55
C TYR A 8 -8.26 -4.16 -6.26
N ALA A 9 -9.45 -3.73 -6.64
CA ALA A 9 -9.70 -2.38 -7.20
C ALA A 9 -9.73 -1.28 -6.12
N SER A 10 -9.23 -1.56 -4.92
CA SER A 10 -9.35 -0.64 -3.78
C SER A 10 -8.34 0.49 -3.84
N VAL A 11 -8.69 1.63 -3.24
CA VAL A 11 -7.81 2.77 -2.93
C VAL A 11 -6.71 2.41 -1.91
N GLY A 12 -6.71 1.17 -1.39
CA GLY A 12 -5.69 0.67 -0.47
C GLY A 12 -4.34 0.44 -1.15
N GLY A 13 -3.26 0.52 -0.38
CA GLY A 13 -1.88 0.47 -0.87
C GLY A 13 -1.54 -0.71 -1.78
N SER A 14 -2.13 -1.89 -1.56
CA SER A 14 -1.88 -3.07 -2.40
C SER A 14 -2.45 -2.95 -3.82
N GLY A 15 -3.66 -2.38 -3.96
CA GLY A 15 -4.28 -2.13 -5.27
C GLY A 15 -3.49 -1.09 -6.07
N ILE A 16 -3.06 -0.02 -5.41
CA ILE A 16 -2.22 1.03 -6.00
C ILE A 16 -0.90 0.43 -6.51
N VAL A 17 -0.18 -0.29 -5.65
CA VAL A 17 1.12 -0.90 -6.02
C VAL A 17 0.97 -1.88 -7.17
N ALA A 18 -0.07 -2.72 -7.18
CA ALA A 18 -0.34 -3.67 -8.27
C ALA A 18 -0.58 -2.95 -9.60
N THR A 19 -1.35 -1.86 -9.56
CA THR A 19 -1.67 -1.06 -10.75
C THR A 19 -0.44 -0.32 -11.27
N GLU A 20 0.31 0.34 -10.41
CA GLU A 20 1.55 1.03 -10.76
C GLU A 20 2.60 0.05 -11.31
N LEU A 21 2.71 -1.16 -10.72
CA LEU A 21 3.57 -2.21 -11.27
C LEU A 21 3.14 -2.61 -12.68
N GLY A 22 1.83 -2.78 -12.90
CA GLY A 22 1.29 -3.10 -14.22
C GLY A 22 1.59 -2.02 -15.25
N CYS A 23 1.41 -0.75 -14.90
CA CYS A 23 1.72 0.39 -15.75
C CYS A 23 3.23 0.45 -16.08
N ALA A 24 4.08 0.31 -15.06
CA ALA A 24 5.52 0.35 -15.24
C ALA A 24 6.05 -0.80 -16.10
N LEU A 25 5.54 -2.03 -15.92
CA LEU A 25 5.89 -3.18 -16.75
C LEU A 25 5.43 -2.99 -18.20
N ALA A 26 4.24 -2.43 -18.42
CA ALA A 26 3.76 -2.13 -19.77
C ALA A 26 4.64 -1.08 -20.48
N ALA A 27 5.03 -0.02 -19.78
CA ALA A 27 5.96 1.00 -20.28
C ALA A 27 7.34 0.41 -20.63
N ARG A 28 7.75 -0.69 -19.98
CA ARG A 28 8.99 -1.42 -20.24
C ARG A 28 8.86 -2.51 -21.33
N GLY A 29 7.72 -2.56 -22.03
CA GLY A 29 7.51 -3.41 -23.20
C GLY A 29 6.86 -4.78 -22.90
N HIS A 30 6.41 -5.05 -21.70
CA HIS A 30 5.64 -6.26 -21.39
C HIS A 30 4.17 -6.10 -21.82
N GLN A 31 3.51 -7.19 -22.18
CA GLN A 31 2.07 -7.24 -22.39
C GLN A 31 1.39 -7.53 -21.06
N VAL A 32 0.70 -6.55 -20.50
CA VAL A 32 0.12 -6.65 -19.15
C VAL A 32 -1.41 -6.64 -19.21
N ARG A 33 -2.05 -7.51 -18.44
CA ARG A 33 -3.50 -7.57 -18.30
C ARG A 33 -3.84 -7.54 -16.81
N LEU A 34 -4.49 -6.45 -16.37
CA LEU A 34 -5.02 -6.33 -15.02
C LEU A 34 -6.38 -7.03 -14.94
N VAL A 35 -6.53 -7.88 -13.93
CA VAL A 35 -7.76 -8.64 -13.67
C VAL A 35 -8.26 -8.30 -12.27
N SER A 36 -9.41 -7.64 -12.18
CA SER A 36 -9.98 -7.15 -10.91
C SER A 36 -11.52 -7.04 -11.03
N SER A 37 -12.23 -6.85 -9.92
CA SER A 37 -13.70 -6.66 -9.92
C SER A 37 -14.12 -5.38 -10.64
N GLU A 38 -13.36 -4.31 -10.47
CA GLU A 38 -13.60 -2.98 -11.03
C GLU A 38 -12.30 -2.43 -11.58
N LEU A 39 -12.39 -1.33 -12.35
CA LEU A 39 -11.21 -0.64 -12.85
C LEU A 39 -10.33 -0.20 -11.67
N PRO A 40 -9.08 -0.66 -11.60
CA PRO A 40 -8.22 -0.31 -10.48
C PRO A 40 -7.95 1.20 -10.42
N PHE A 41 -7.83 1.67 -9.19
CA PHE A 41 -7.43 3.04 -8.91
C PHE A 41 -6.05 3.34 -9.51
N ARG A 42 -5.85 4.51 -10.10
CA ARG A 42 -4.62 4.91 -10.80
C ARG A 42 -4.27 4.03 -12.02
N PHE A 43 -5.27 3.45 -12.68
CA PHE A 43 -5.03 2.70 -13.93
C PHE A 43 -4.33 3.55 -15.02
N GLY A 44 -4.37 4.88 -14.89
CA GLY A 44 -3.64 5.81 -15.73
C GLY A 44 -4.23 6.00 -17.13
N GLN A 45 -3.41 6.58 -18.03
CA GLN A 45 -3.78 6.80 -19.42
C GLN A 45 -3.66 5.51 -20.24
N TYR A 46 -4.35 5.47 -21.36
CA TYR A 46 -4.28 4.37 -22.32
C TYR A 46 -2.84 4.03 -22.71
N HIS A 47 -2.48 2.76 -22.59
CA HIS A 47 -1.23 2.21 -23.11
C HIS A 47 -1.53 0.94 -23.92
N PRO A 48 -0.97 0.78 -25.15
CA PRO A 48 -1.33 -0.35 -26.04
C PRO A 48 -0.98 -1.72 -25.46
N SER A 49 0.01 -1.78 -24.57
CA SER A 49 0.44 -3.02 -23.91
C SER A 49 -0.27 -3.28 -22.57
N LEU A 50 -1.14 -2.37 -22.10
CA LEU A 50 -1.87 -2.50 -20.84
C LEU A 50 -3.37 -2.69 -21.12
N GLY A 51 -3.96 -3.74 -20.57
CA GLY A 51 -5.40 -4.00 -20.71
C GLY A 51 -6.05 -4.34 -19.37
N PHE A 52 -7.34 -4.06 -19.25
CA PHE A 52 -8.14 -4.36 -18.07
C PHE A 52 -9.25 -5.38 -18.38
N HIS A 53 -9.43 -6.36 -17.51
CA HIS A 53 -10.43 -7.41 -17.63
C HIS A 53 -11.26 -7.51 -16.36
N PRO A 54 -12.52 -7.03 -16.34
CA PRO A 54 -13.35 -7.07 -15.16
C PRO A 54 -13.80 -8.50 -14.81
N VAL A 55 -13.77 -8.81 -13.52
CA VAL A 55 -14.33 -10.04 -12.94
C VAL A 55 -15.74 -9.75 -12.49
N GLN A 56 -16.72 -10.33 -13.16
CA GLN A 56 -18.12 -10.26 -12.75
C GLN A 56 -18.49 -11.52 -11.98
N ALA A 57 -18.95 -11.36 -10.75
CA ALA A 57 -19.47 -12.43 -9.92
C ALA A 57 -21.01 -12.34 -9.91
N PRO A 58 -21.71 -13.09 -10.77
CA PRO A 58 -23.16 -13.01 -10.84
C PRO A 58 -23.78 -13.54 -9.54
N VAL A 59 -24.85 -12.89 -9.11
CA VAL A 59 -25.71 -13.40 -8.06
C VAL A 59 -26.58 -14.50 -8.65
N TYR A 60 -26.42 -15.72 -8.16
CA TYR A 60 -27.25 -16.86 -8.54
C TYR A 60 -28.12 -17.27 -7.36
N PRO A 61 -29.47 -17.29 -7.46
CA PRO A 61 -30.37 -17.47 -6.30
C PRO A 61 -30.10 -18.67 -5.40
N PRO A 62 -29.67 -19.84 -5.91
CA PRO A 62 -29.26 -20.96 -5.06
C PRO A 62 -27.95 -20.75 -4.30
N LEU A 63 -27.08 -19.83 -4.74
CA LEU A 63 -25.84 -19.48 -4.06
C LEU A 63 -26.12 -18.21 -3.24
N ARG A 64 -26.11 -18.34 -1.92
CA ARG A 64 -26.47 -17.23 -1.01
C ARG A 64 -25.53 -16.02 -1.14
N GLU A 65 -24.29 -16.25 -1.59
CA GLU A 65 -23.27 -15.23 -1.74
C GLU A 65 -22.62 -15.27 -3.13
N PRO A 66 -22.18 -14.12 -3.67
CA PRO A 66 -21.43 -14.07 -4.93
C PRO A 66 -20.16 -14.91 -4.85
N GLN A 67 -19.96 -15.79 -5.83
CA GLN A 67 -18.79 -16.68 -5.88
C GLN A 67 -17.61 -16.00 -6.60
N TYR A 68 -17.07 -14.94 -6.00
CA TYR A 68 -15.99 -14.14 -6.61
C TYR A 68 -14.78 -15.00 -6.99
N LEU A 69 -14.32 -15.88 -6.10
CA LEU A 69 -13.16 -16.75 -6.34
C LEU A 69 -13.34 -17.63 -7.60
N LEU A 70 -14.50 -18.23 -7.77
CA LEU A 70 -14.79 -19.07 -8.95
C LEU A 70 -14.87 -18.24 -10.23
N SER A 71 -15.48 -17.05 -10.15
CA SER A 71 -15.55 -16.11 -11.28
C SER A 71 -14.18 -15.59 -11.67
N LEU A 72 -13.32 -15.31 -10.69
CA LEU A 72 -11.93 -14.93 -10.89
C LEU A 72 -11.14 -16.02 -11.60
N ALA A 73 -11.20 -17.26 -11.10
CA ALA A 73 -10.53 -18.40 -11.73
C ALA A 73 -10.96 -18.59 -13.19
N ASN A 74 -12.28 -18.55 -13.45
CA ASN A 74 -12.81 -18.64 -14.82
C ASN A 74 -12.35 -17.47 -15.71
N LYS A 75 -12.34 -16.24 -15.20
CA LYS A 75 -11.83 -15.07 -15.94
C LYS A 75 -10.36 -15.24 -16.28
N LEU A 76 -9.54 -15.70 -15.32
CA LEU A 76 -8.12 -15.95 -15.55
C LEU A 76 -7.89 -17.02 -16.62
N VAL A 77 -8.69 -18.09 -16.65
CA VAL A 77 -8.63 -19.10 -17.72
C VAL A 77 -8.95 -18.47 -19.09
N GLN A 78 -10.02 -17.67 -19.19
CA GLN A 78 -10.42 -17.01 -20.43
C GLN A 78 -9.32 -16.07 -20.97
N VAL A 79 -8.79 -15.22 -20.08
CA VAL A 79 -7.75 -14.24 -20.45
C VAL A 79 -6.42 -14.94 -20.77
N SER A 80 -6.05 -15.99 -20.03
CA SER A 80 -4.85 -16.80 -20.31
C SER A 80 -4.91 -17.46 -21.67
N ARG A 81 -6.07 -17.98 -22.07
CA ARG A 81 -6.27 -18.57 -23.42
C ARG A 81 -6.12 -17.52 -24.53
N GLN A 82 -6.56 -16.30 -24.28
CA GLN A 82 -6.49 -15.21 -25.25
C GLN A 82 -5.07 -14.63 -25.38
N PHE A 83 -4.34 -14.50 -24.28
CA PHE A 83 -3.07 -13.77 -24.23
C PHE A 83 -1.85 -14.65 -23.91
N SER A 84 -2.04 -15.95 -23.65
CA SER A 84 -0.96 -16.90 -23.37
C SER A 84 0.01 -16.41 -22.29
N PHE A 85 -0.48 -16.19 -21.07
CA PHE A 85 0.33 -15.67 -19.98
C PHE A 85 1.57 -16.52 -19.68
N ASP A 86 2.70 -15.86 -19.48
CA ASP A 86 3.92 -16.42 -18.90
C ASP A 86 3.78 -16.53 -17.38
N VAL A 87 3.24 -15.45 -16.78
CA VAL A 87 3.08 -15.28 -15.33
C VAL A 87 1.68 -14.76 -15.02
N ILE A 88 1.07 -15.31 -13.97
CA ILE A 88 -0.03 -14.68 -13.24
C ILE A 88 0.54 -14.19 -11.91
N HIS A 89 0.60 -12.87 -11.73
CA HIS A 89 1.05 -12.24 -10.49
C HIS A 89 -0.13 -11.85 -9.63
N SER A 90 -0.32 -12.53 -8.53
CA SER A 90 -1.40 -12.32 -7.57
C SER A 90 -0.94 -11.42 -6.44
N HIS A 91 -1.64 -10.31 -6.23
CA HIS A 91 -1.48 -9.48 -5.02
C HIS A 91 -2.49 -9.96 -3.97
N TYR A 92 -2.02 -10.58 -2.93
CA TYR A 92 -2.67 -11.38 -1.88
C TYR A 92 -2.78 -12.89 -2.16
N ALA A 93 -2.57 -13.68 -1.09
CA ALA A 93 -2.74 -15.13 -1.12
C ALA A 93 -4.19 -15.53 -1.41
N ILE A 94 -5.16 -14.93 -0.71
CA ILE A 94 -6.59 -15.13 -0.97
C ILE A 94 -7.32 -13.78 -1.16
N PRO A 95 -8.26 -13.70 -2.10
CA PRO A 95 -8.71 -14.75 -3.01
C PRO A 95 -7.85 -14.91 -4.27
N HIS A 96 -6.82 -14.07 -4.48
CA HIS A 96 -6.18 -13.90 -5.78
C HIS A 96 -5.28 -15.10 -6.16
N ALA A 97 -4.33 -15.51 -5.29
CA ALA A 97 -3.51 -16.69 -5.59
C ALA A 97 -4.35 -17.98 -5.60
N ALA A 98 -5.38 -18.09 -4.76
CA ALA A 98 -6.34 -19.20 -4.83
C ALA A 98 -7.05 -19.28 -6.20
N GLY A 99 -7.48 -18.13 -6.74
CA GLY A 99 -8.07 -18.04 -8.07
C GLY A 99 -7.08 -18.38 -9.18
N ALA A 100 -5.85 -17.93 -9.07
CA ALA A 100 -4.77 -18.26 -9.99
C ALA A 100 -4.42 -19.76 -9.96
N TYR A 101 -4.37 -20.35 -8.76
CA TYR A 101 -4.17 -21.79 -8.60
C TYR A 101 -5.25 -22.62 -9.28
N LEU A 102 -6.52 -22.29 -9.08
CA LEU A 102 -7.64 -22.97 -9.74
C LEU A 102 -7.58 -22.80 -11.26
N ALA A 103 -7.27 -21.59 -11.74
CA ALA A 103 -7.11 -21.32 -13.17
C ALA A 103 -5.97 -22.18 -13.77
N ARG A 104 -4.82 -22.27 -13.08
CA ARG A 104 -3.69 -23.13 -13.48
C ARG A 104 -4.09 -24.60 -13.59
N GLN A 105 -4.87 -25.13 -12.63
CA GLN A 105 -5.35 -26.52 -12.67
C GLN A 105 -6.27 -26.77 -13.87
N ILE A 106 -7.19 -25.84 -14.18
CA ILE A 106 -8.09 -25.95 -15.32
C ILE A 106 -7.31 -25.91 -16.66
N LEU A 107 -6.35 -25.00 -16.79
CA LEU A 107 -5.50 -24.90 -17.99
C LEU A 107 -4.66 -26.17 -18.17
N GLY A 108 -4.02 -26.65 -17.09
CA GLY A 108 -3.20 -27.85 -17.14
C GLY A 108 -4.00 -29.13 -17.49
N ALA A 109 -5.21 -29.25 -16.97
CA ALA A 109 -6.09 -30.40 -17.26
C ALA A 109 -6.53 -30.48 -18.74
N SER A 110 -6.50 -29.37 -19.47
CA SER A 110 -6.85 -29.35 -20.89
C SER A 110 -5.80 -30.01 -21.78
N GLY A 111 -4.53 -30.00 -21.35
CA GLY A 111 -3.39 -30.52 -22.11
C GLY A 111 -3.06 -29.75 -23.41
N LYS A 112 -3.78 -28.67 -23.68
CA LYS A 112 -3.67 -27.85 -24.90
C LYS A 112 -3.30 -26.41 -24.63
N ASP A 113 -3.54 -25.95 -23.40
CA ASP A 113 -3.32 -24.56 -23.00
C ASP A 113 -1.89 -24.39 -22.46
N ARG A 114 -1.33 -23.19 -22.64
CA ARG A 114 -0.13 -22.79 -21.92
C ARG A 114 -0.48 -22.61 -20.43
N VAL A 115 0.31 -23.22 -19.57
CA VAL A 115 0.14 -23.14 -18.11
C VAL A 115 1.04 -22.04 -17.55
N PRO A 116 0.50 -20.95 -17.03
CA PRO A 116 1.30 -19.85 -16.51
C PRO A 116 1.95 -20.21 -15.15
N LYS A 117 3.08 -19.59 -14.85
CA LYS A 117 3.65 -19.55 -13.50
C LYS A 117 2.84 -18.63 -12.60
N ILE A 118 2.75 -18.97 -11.31
CA ILE A 118 2.05 -18.16 -10.31
C ILE A 118 3.07 -17.49 -9.40
N ILE A 119 2.99 -16.17 -9.31
CA ILE A 119 3.77 -15.38 -8.34
C ILE A 119 2.77 -14.69 -7.41
N THR A 120 3.07 -14.71 -6.11
CA THR A 120 2.21 -14.10 -5.09
C THR A 120 2.99 -13.06 -4.30
N THR A 121 2.48 -11.81 -4.27
CA THR A 121 2.99 -10.74 -3.39
C THR A 121 2.11 -10.60 -2.15
N LEU A 122 2.73 -10.70 -0.98
CA LEU A 122 2.12 -10.51 0.32
C LEU A 122 2.20 -9.04 0.73
N HIS A 123 1.08 -8.48 1.24
CA HIS A 123 0.96 -7.06 1.58
C HIS A 123 0.75 -6.77 3.07
N GLY A 124 0.55 -7.79 3.89
CA GLY A 124 0.37 -7.70 5.34
C GLY A 124 -1.01 -8.16 5.79
N THR A 125 -2.10 -7.59 5.31
CA THR A 125 -3.46 -7.97 5.71
C THR A 125 -3.76 -9.46 5.45
N ASP A 126 -3.21 -10.02 4.40
CA ASP A 126 -3.29 -11.44 4.03
C ASP A 126 -2.61 -12.37 5.05
N VAL A 127 -1.62 -11.87 5.78
CA VAL A 127 -0.91 -12.60 6.83
C VAL A 127 -1.47 -12.28 8.21
N THR A 128 -1.51 -10.99 8.57
CA THR A 128 -1.77 -10.53 9.93
C THR A 128 -3.24 -10.52 10.34
N LEU A 129 -4.15 -10.46 9.38
CA LEU A 129 -5.58 -10.44 9.62
C LEU A 129 -6.25 -11.72 9.08
N VAL A 130 -6.12 -11.96 7.80
CA VAL A 130 -6.79 -13.09 7.14
C VAL A 130 -6.08 -14.40 7.45
N GLY A 131 -4.75 -14.43 7.36
CA GLY A 131 -3.94 -15.61 7.68
C GLY A 131 -3.94 -15.97 9.16
N ALA A 132 -4.15 -15.01 10.05
CA ALA A 132 -4.29 -15.24 11.49
C ALA A 132 -5.66 -15.81 11.89
N ASP A 133 -6.68 -15.72 11.02
CA ASP A 133 -7.99 -16.31 11.28
C ASP A 133 -7.96 -17.83 11.00
N PRO A 134 -8.31 -18.68 12.00
CA PRO A 134 -8.32 -20.14 11.84
C PRO A 134 -9.18 -20.64 10.67
N SER A 135 -10.20 -19.88 10.26
CA SER A 135 -11.07 -20.22 9.13
C SER A 135 -10.37 -20.13 7.78
N TYR A 136 -9.26 -19.37 7.69
CA TYR A 136 -8.57 -19.09 6.44
C TYR A 136 -7.10 -19.51 6.43
N SER A 137 -6.47 -19.63 7.61
CA SER A 137 -5.01 -19.82 7.75
C SER A 137 -4.45 -20.96 6.91
N GLN A 138 -5.12 -22.12 6.92
CA GLN A 138 -4.71 -23.29 6.13
C GLN A 138 -4.76 -23.01 4.62
N THR A 139 -5.80 -22.32 4.16
CA THR A 139 -5.94 -21.97 2.74
C THR A 139 -4.92 -20.92 2.33
N VAL A 140 -4.65 -19.95 3.19
CA VAL A 140 -3.63 -18.91 2.95
C VAL A 140 -2.25 -19.56 2.83
N ALA A 141 -1.85 -20.40 3.79
CA ALA A 141 -0.59 -21.13 3.77
C ALA A 141 -0.46 -22.01 2.51
N PHE A 142 -1.50 -22.76 2.18
CA PHE A 142 -1.53 -23.57 0.97
C PHE A 142 -1.32 -22.74 -0.31
N CYS A 143 -2.02 -21.61 -0.46
CA CYS A 143 -1.89 -20.78 -1.64
C CYS A 143 -0.50 -20.15 -1.77
N ILE A 144 0.14 -19.82 -0.64
CA ILE A 144 1.52 -19.35 -0.61
C ILE A 144 2.46 -20.47 -1.10
N ASP A 145 2.35 -21.68 -0.54
CA ASP A 145 3.21 -22.81 -0.88
C ASP A 145 2.96 -23.37 -2.31
N GLN A 146 1.80 -23.13 -2.88
CA GLN A 146 1.48 -23.52 -4.27
C GLN A 146 1.89 -22.49 -5.32
N SER A 147 2.39 -21.35 -4.92
CA SER A 147 2.96 -20.36 -5.83
C SER A 147 4.36 -20.76 -6.28
N ASP A 148 4.67 -20.56 -7.58
CA ASP A 148 6.01 -20.82 -8.12
C ASP A 148 7.03 -19.82 -7.58
N GLY A 149 6.56 -18.62 -7.20
CA GLY A 149 7.34 -17.59 -6.55
C GLY A 149 6.52 -16.80 -5.54
N VAL A 150 7.15 -16.40 -4.43
CA VAL A 150 6.49 -15.59 -3.39
C VAL A 150 7.34 -14.37 -3.07
N THR A 151 6.69 -13.22 -2.96
CA THR A 151 7.35 -11.99 -2.50
C THR A 151 6.62 -11.40 -1.31
N ALA A 152 7.36 -10.68 -0.46
CA ALA A 152 6.82 -9.85 0.60
C ALA A 152 7.35 -8.42 0.45
N VAL A 153 6.51 -7.44 0.82
CA VAL A 153 6.85 -6.01 0.67
C VAL A 153 7.85 -5.49 1.70
N SER A 154 8.20 -6.31 2.71
CA SER A 154 9.20 -5.98 3.73
C SER A 154 9.81 -7.24 4.34
N LYS A 155 11.01 -7.08 4.94
CA LYS A 155 11.65 -8.15 5.72
C LYS A 155 10.82 -8.53 6.95
N SER A 156 10.21 -7.52 7.58
CA SER A 156 9.32 -7.70 8.72
C SER A 156 8.14 -8.59 8.35
N LEU A 157 7.46 -8.30 7.23
CA LEU A 157 6.33 -9.11 6.76
C LEU A 157 6.75 -10.53 6.38
N ARG A 158 7.90 -10.70 5.70
CA ARG A 158 8.46 -12.02 5.44
C ARG A 158 8.65 -12.83 6.73
N ALA A 159 9.29 -12.23 7.73
CA ALA A 159 9.54 -12.91 9.02
C ALA A 159 8.22 -13.26 9.72
N GLU A 160 7.24 -12.36 9.70
CA GLU A 160 5.91 -12.56 10.27
C GLU A 160 5.17 -13.69 9.55
N THR A 161 5.20 -13.73 8.21
CA THR A 161 4.58 -14.81 7.42
C THR A 161 5.12 -16.18 7.78
N ILE A 162 6.44 -16.32 7.86
CA ILE A 162 7.10 -17.60 8.21
C ILE A 162 6.72 -18.02 9.65
N ARG A 163 6.65 -17.07 10.57
CA ARG A 163 6.34 -17.36 11.97
C ARG A 163 4.87 -17.78 12.16
N GLU A 164 3.94 -17.07 11.51
CA GLU A 164 2.50 -17.24 11.78
C GLU A 164 1.87 -18.37 10.94
N LEU A 165 2.33 -18.56 9.72
CA LEU A 165 1.70 -19.49 8.77
C LEU A 165 2.49 -20.78 8.54
N ALA A 166 3.70 -20.90 9.08
CA ALA A 166 4.58 -22.07 8.93
C ALA A 166 4.72 -22.54 7.46
N VAL A 167 4.79 -21.59 6.51
CA VAL A 167 4.93 -21.87 5.08
C VAL A 167 6.33 -22.34 4.73
N GLY A 168 6.44 -23.25 3.75
CA GLY A 168 7.70 -23.77 3.24
C GLY A 168 8.29 -22.97 2.07
N ALA A 169 7.53 -22.09 1.45
CA ALA A 169 7.96 -21.31 0.31
C ALA A 169 9.11 -20.34 0.67
N ASP A 170 10.10 -20.22 -0.23
CA ASP A 170 11.09 -19.14 -0.13
C ASP A 170 10.42 -17.82 -0.52
N ILE A 171 10.47 -16.84 0.40
CA ILE A 171 9.82 -15.56 0.24
C ILE A 171 10.89 -14.50 -0.05
N ARG A 172 10.90 -13.97 -1.28
CA ARG A 172 11.80 -12.88 -1.68
C ARG A 172 11.25 -11.55 -1.20
N VAL A 173 12.09 -10.67 -0.65
CA VAL A 173 11.69 -9.31 -0.28
C VAL A 173 11.87 -8.38 -1.47
N ILE A 174 10.76 -7.88 -2.01
CA ILE A 174 10.72 -6.80 -3.00
C ILE A 174 9.82 -5.70 -2.43
N PRO A 175 10.38 -4.56 -1.99
CA PRO A 175 9.61 -3.51 -1.36
C PRO A 175 8.64 -2.82 -2.33
N ASN A 176 7.63 -2.17 -1.79
CA ASN A 176 6.81 -1.24 -2.55
C ASN A 176 7.65 -0.08 -3.09
N PHE A 177 7.14 0.59 -4.10
CA PHE A 177 7.82 1.66 -4.79
C PHE A 177 6.85 2.77 -5.18
N LEU A 178 7.39 3.86 -5.63
CA LEU A 178 6.66 5.01 -6.17
C LEU A 178 7.22 5.42 -7.52
N ASP A 179 6.39 6.03 -8.34
CA ASP A 179 6.86 6.84 -9.47
C ASP A 179 7.37 8.18 -8.94
N CYS A 180 8.70 8.33 -8.88
CA CYS A 180 9.33 9.52 -8.31
C CYS A 180 9.21 10.77 -9.21
N ASP A 181 8.79 10.62 -10.45
CA ASP A 181 8.45 11.74 -11.34
C ASP A 181 7.05 12.27 -11.02
N HIS A 182 6.14 11.37 -10.61
CA HIS A 182 4.81 11.74 -10.12
C HIS A 182 4.84 12.23 -8.67
N TYR A 183 5.54 11.51 -7.79
CA TYR A 183 5.65 11.87 -6.37
C TYR A 183 6.83 12.80 -6.12
N HIS A 184 6.58 14.11 -6.19
CA HIS A 184 7.54 15.15 -5.92
C HIS A 184 6.87 16.31 -5.18
N TYR A 185 7.66 17.26 -4.72
CA TYR A 185 7.16 18.46 -4.04
C TYR A 185 6.38 19.35 -5.02
N ALA A 186 5.08 19.41 -4.86
CA ALA A 186 4.14 20.20 -5.67
C ALA A 186 2.97 20.69 -4.80
N PRO A 187 3.21 21.69 -3.92
CA PRO A 187 2.20 22.18 -2.98
C PRO A 187 1.08 22.93 -3.69
N ASP A 188 -0.14 22.76 -3.19
CA ASP A 188 -1.31 23.56 -3.56
C ASP A 188 -1.48 24.71 -2.56
N LEU A 189 -1.14 25.92 -2.99
CA LEU A 189 -1.16 27.12 -2.14
C LEU A 189 -2.60 27.54 -1.77
N ASP A 190 -3.57 27.35 -2.65
CA ASP A 190 -4.96 27.66 -2.37
C ASP A 190 -5.54 26.68 -1.35
N LEU A 191 -5.21 25.38 -1.50
CA LEU A 191 -5.52 24.37 -0.51
C LEU A 191 -4.90 24.72 0.86
N ARG A 192 -3.62 25.14 0.87
CA ARG A 192 -2.94 25.54 2.10
C ARG A 192 -3.64 26.71 2.76
N ALA A 193 -3.94 27.77 2.03
CA ALA A 193 -4.65 28.95 2.53
C ALA A 193 -5.98 28.55 3.16
N ARG A 194 -6.77 27.73 2.45
CA ARG A 194 -8.06 27.21 2.97
C ARG A 194 -7.89 26.39 4.25
N LEU A 195 -6.94 25.45 4.27
CA LEU A 195 -6.73 24.56 5.41
C LEU A 195 -6.15 25.30 6.63
N THR A 196 -5.32 26.31 6.43
CA THR A 196 -4.78 27.16 7.50
C THR A 196 -5.69 28.31 7.92
N ARG A 197 -6.83 28.50 7.23
CA ARG A 197 -7.74 29.65 7.39
C ARG A 197 -6.98 30.98 7.22
N ASP A 198 -6.20 31.05 6.14
CA ASP A 198 -5.37 32.21 5.78
C ASP A 198 -4.34 32.66 6.85
N ASN A 199 -4.05 31.79 7.83
CA ASN A 199 -3.04 32.08 8.84
C ASN A 199 -1.71 31.36 8.50
N PRO A 200 -0.68 32.09 8.01
CA PRO A 200 0.58 31.50 7.58
C PRO A 200 1.38 30.85 8.72
N MET A 201 1.11 31.20 9.98
CA MET A 201 1.78 30.61 11.14
C MET A 201 1.19 29.25 11.53
N THR A 202 0.06 28.87 10.98
CA THR A 202 -0.58 27.60 11.27
C THR A 202 0.12 26.46 10.53
N LYS A 203 0.58 25.46 11.27
CA LYS A 203 1.18 24.25 10.72
C LYS A 203 0.08 23.24 10.34
N LEU A 204 0.28 22.53 9.23
CA LEU A 204 -0.61 21.47 8.77
C LEU A 204 -0.03 20.10 9.09
N ILE A 205 -0.72 19.36 9.95
CA ILE A 205 -0.38 17.98 10.29
C ILE A 205 -1.38 17.08 9.58
N ILE A 206 -0.88 16.09 8.85
CA ILE A 206 -1.71 15.20 8.02
C ILE A 206 -1.60 13.76 8.49
N HIS A 207 -2.71 13.04 8.45
CA HIS A 207 -2.78 11.59 8.57
C HIS A 207 -3.51 11.01 7.37
N VAL A 208 -2.85 10.11 6.66
CA VAL A 208 -3.42 9.42 5.48
C VAL A 208 -3.57 7.95 5.79
N SER A 209 -4.79 7.44 5.80
CA SER A 209 -5.04 6.01 6.00
C SER A 209 -6.46 5.58 5.61
N ASN A 210 -6.69 4.27 5.63
CA ASN A 210 -8.01 3.66 5.52
C ASN A 210 -8.74 3.52 6.86
N PHE A 211 -8.34 4.28 7.86
CA PHE A 211 -8.94 4.39 9.21
C PHE A 211 -9.39 3.07 9.83
N ARG A 212 -8.61 1.99 9.62
CA ARG A 212 -8.80 0.71 10.33
C ARG A 212 -8.23 0.81 11.75
N PRO A 213 -8.67 -0.04 12.70
CA PRO A 213 -8.17 -0.03 14.08
C PRO A 213 -6.63 -0.07 14.19
N VAL A 214 -5.98 -0.83 13.31
CA VAL A 214 -4.50 -0.94 13.24
C VAL A 214 -3.79 0.41 12.98
N LYS A 215 -4.48 1.39 12.37
CA LYS A 215 -3.95 2.72 12.09
C LYS A 215 -4.05 3.67 13.27
N ARG A 216 -4.80 3.30 14.31
CA ARG A 216 -4.94 4.02 15.59
C ARG A 216 -5.31 5.52 15.41
N PRO A 217 -6.39 5.84 14.69
CA PRO A 217 -6.71 7.25 14.36
C PRO A 217 -7.03 8.10 15.59
N LYS A 218 -7.48 7.51 16.71
CA LYS A 218 -7.59 8.24 17.99
C LYS A 218 -6.23 8.68 18.52
N ALA A 219 -5.20 7.85 18.42
CA ALA A 219 -3.84 8.22 18.81
C ALA A 219 -3.30 9.38 17.96
N VAL A 220 -3.68 9.47 16.68
CA VAL A 220 -3.37 10.65 15.84
C VAL A 220 -3.89 11.92 16.46
N VAL A 221 -5.15 11.92 16.91
CA VAL A 221 -5.80 13.09 17.58
C VAL A 221 -5.11 13.42 18.91
N ASP A 222 -4.75 12.39 19.70
CA ASP A 222 -4.09 12.58 20.99
C ASP A 222 -2.67 13.14 20.83
N ILE A 223 -1.90 12.69 19.84
CA ILE A 223 -0.59 13.24 19.50
C ILE A 223 -0.74 14.68 18.99
N PHE A 224 -1.69 14.92 18.08
CA PHE A 224 -2.00 16.25 17.57
C PHE A 224 -2.35 17.24 18.70
N ARG A 225 -3.15 16.83 19.67
CA ARG A 225 -3.47 17.65 20.86
C ARG A 225 -2.21 18.11 21.59
N GLN A 226 -1.26 17.20 21.79
CA GLN A 226 0.00 17.49 22.48
C GLN A 226 0.86 18.47 21.65
N ILE A 227 0.98 18.26 20.33
CA ILE A 227 1.72 19.18 19.44
C ILE A 227 1.08 20.57 19.45
N ARG A 228 -0.25 20.64 19.36
CA ARG A 228 -0.98 21.90 19.30
C ARG A 228 -0.86 22.74 20.57
N ALA A 229 -0.55 22.14 21.69
CA ALA A 229 -0.27 22.87 22.94
C ALA A 229 1.00 23.74 22.84
N HIS A 230 1.88 23.46 21.87
CA HIS A 230 3.18 24.15 21.69
C HIS A 230 3.27 24.95 20.38
N VAL A 231 2.54 24.52 19.35
CA VAL A 231 2.62 25.10 18.00
C VAL A 231 1.20 25.31 17.45
N PRO A 232 0.86 26.49 16.91
CA PRO A 232 -0.39 26.68 16.21
C PRO A 232 -0.50 25.67 15.04
N ALA A 233 -1.45 24.73 15.13
CA ALA A 233 -1.56 23.66 14.16
C ALA A 233 -3.01 23.26 13.88
N ARG A 234 -3.26 22.69 12.71
CA ARG A 234 -4.49 22.02 12.30
C ARG A 234 -4.17 20.58 11.85
N LEU A 235 -5.11 19.67 12.13
CA LEU A 235 -5.03 18.28 11.71
C LEU A 235 -5.93 18.05 10.50
N VAL A 236 -5.39 17.41 9.48
CA VAL A 236 -6.12 17.00 8.28
C VAL A 236 -6.13 15.47 8.21
N LEU A 237 -7.31 14.89 8.14
CA LEU A 237 -7.54 13.46 8.03
C LEU A 237 -7.93 13.14 6.58
N VAL A 238 -7.15 12.28 5.92
CA VAL A 238 -7.32 11.92 4.52
C VAL A 238 -7.58 10.43 4.39
N GLY A 239 -8.66 10.07 3.71
CA GLY A 239 -9.13 8.71 3.52
C GLY A 239 -10.46 8.44 4.22
N GLU A 240 -10.91 7.20 4.15
CA GLU A 240 -12.15 6.72 4.75
C GLU A 240 -11.94 5.42 5.50
N GLY A 241 -12.87 5.05 6.39
CA GLY A 241 -12.83 3.78 7.09
C GLY A 241 -13.56 3.77 8.43
N PRO A 242 -13.64 2.59 9.07
CA PRO A 242 -14.53 2.35 10.21
C PRO A 242 -14.23 3.22 11.44
N GLU A 243 -12.96 3.60 11.67
CA GLU A 243 -12.55 4.36 12.85
C GLU A 243 -12.53 5.89 12.63
N LEU A 244 -12.84 6.40 11.41
CA LEU A 244 -12.82 7.84 11.13
C LEU A 244 -13.82 8.59 12.01
N GLY A 245 -15.07 8.09 12.10
CA GLY A 245 -16.11 8.68 12.93
C GLY A 245 -15.74 8.77 14.40
N SER A 246 -15.07 7.73 14.92
CA SER A 246 -14.62 7.68 16.32
C SER A 246 -13.47 8.65 16.58
N ALA A 247 -12.56 8.84 15.63
CA ALA A 247 -11.49 9.84 15.71
C ALA A 247 -12.04 11.27 15.72
N CYS A 248 -13.01 11.56 14.86
CA CYS A 248 -13.70 12.86 14.82
C CYS A 248 -14.46 13.14 16.13
N GLN A 249 -15.10 12.11 16.71
CA GLN A 249 -15.75 12.25 18.00
C GLN A 249 -14.74 12.54 19.11
N ASN A 250 -13.64 11.79 19.17
CA ASN A 250 -12.53 12.04 20.10
C ASN A 250 -12.01 13.50 20.00
N ALA A 251 -11.85 14.01 18.77
CA ALA A 251 -11.43 15.40 18.55
C ALA A 251 -12.45 16.41 19.14
N ARG A 252 -13.75 16.19 18.96
CA ARG A 252 -14.81 17.05 19.55
C ARG A 252 -14.79 16.99 21.06
N ASP A 253 -14.68 15.80 21.66
CA ASP A 253 -14.65 15.59 23.12
C ASP A 253 -13.45 16.27 23.79
N LEU A 254 -12.35 16.39 23.04
CA LEU A 254 -11.13 17.11 23.44
C LEU A 254 -11.16 18.62 23.13
N GLY A 255 -12.26 19.15 22.61
CA GLY A 255 -12.38 20.56 22.21
C GLY A 255 -11.56 20.96 20.99
N LEU A 256 -11.18 19.99 20.14
CA LEU A 256 -10.35 20.19 18.96
C LEU A 256 -11.16 20.17 17.64
N GLY A 257 -12.49 20.09 17.70
CA GLY A 257 -13.33 19.93 16.51
C GLY A 257 -13.06 20.95 15.41
N ASP A 258 -12.88 22.23 15.76
CA ASP A 258 -12.57 23.30 14.81
C ASP A 258 -11.15 23.25 14.21
N ALA A 259 -10.27 22.45 14.79
CA ALA A 259 -8.89 22.30 14.35
C ALA A 259 -8.64 21.02 13.55
N VAL A 260 -9.67 20.19 13.40
CA VAL A 260 -9.60 18.94 12.63
C VAL A 260 -10.49 19.07 11.39
N GLU A 261 -9.94 18.73 10.23
CA GLU A 261 -10.63 18.71 8.96
C GLU A 261 -10.53 17.32 8.31
N VAL A 262 -11.60 16.85 7.69
CA VAL A 262 -11.67 15.58 6.98
C VAL A 262 -11.81 15.85 5.49
N LEU A 263 -10.90 15.33 4.69
CA LEU A 263 -10.96 15.47 3.22
C LEU A 263 -11.59 14.24 2.53
N GLY A 264 -11.81 13.13 3.25
CA GLY A 264 -12.26 11.88 2.64
C GLY A 264 -11.18 11.24 1.75
N GLU A 265 -11.59 10.31 0.91
CA GLU A 265 -10.70 9.70 -0.09
C GLU A 265 -10.28 10.71 -1.14
N GLN A 266 -8.98 10.70 -1.48
CA GLN A 266 -8.39 11.62 -2.44
C GLN A 266 -7.59 10.87 -3.50
N GLU A 267 -7.89 11.14 -4.76
CA GLU A 267 -7.15 10.57 -5.89
C GLU A 267 -5.79 11.24 -6.06
N HIS A 268 -5.74 12.55 -5.91
CA HIS A 268 -4.54 13.35 -6.08
C HIS A 268 -3.92 13.69 -4.71
N ILE A 269 -3.11 12.76 -4.18
CA ILE A 269 -2.52 12.91 -2.84
C ILE A 269 -1.28 13.83 -2.82
N VAL A 270 -0.57 13.97 -3.93
CA VAL A 270 0.68 14.71 -4.01
C VAL A 270 0.56 16.18 -3.58
N PRO A 271 -0.43 16.98 -4.07
CA PRO A 271 -0.61 18.34 -3.63
C PRO A 271 -0.94 18.45 -2.13
N ILE A 272 -1.70 17.48 -1.60
CA ILE A 272 -2.09 17.45 -0.19
C ILE A 272 -0.88 17.17 0.70
N LEU A 273 -0.07 16.15 0.37
CA LEU A 273 1.14 15.82 1.11
C LEU A 273 2.16 16.97 1.01
N SER A 274 2.41 17.49 -0.19
CA SER A 274 3.37 18.60 -0.39
C SER A 274 2.96 19.91 0.33
N THR A 275 1.68 20.06 0.66
CA THR A 275 1.16 21.21 1.39
C THR A 275 1.32 21.04 2.91
N ALA A 276 1.54 19.82 3.40
CA ALA A 276 1.70 19.50 4.81
C ALA A 276 3.05 19.92 5.39
N ASP A 277 3.06 20.20 6.70
CA ASP A 277 4.29 20.43 7.46
C ASP A 277 4.76 19.15 8.20
N LEU A 278 3.86 18.17 8.40
CA LEU A 278 4.16 16.93 9.11
C LEU A 278 3.15 15.84 8.78
N VAL A 279 3.60 14.60 8.62
CA VAL A 279 2.73 13.42 8.56
C VAL A 279 2.88 12.58 9.84
N LEU A 280 1.75 12.19 10.45
CA LEU A 280 1.67 11.34 11.65
C LEU A 280 1.14 9.95 11.30
N LEU A 281 1.88 8.90 11.66
CA LEU A 281 1.51 7.50 11.42
C LEU A 281 1.72 6.62 12.67
N PRO A 282 0.90 6.77 13.73
CA PRO A 282 1.04 6.01 14.99
C PRO A 282 0.45 4.60 14.90
N SER A 283 0.59 3.92 13.77
CA SER A 283 0.03 2.61 13.50
C SER A 283 0.52 1.54 14.48
N ALA A 284 -0.31 0.55 14.80
CA ALA A 284 0.07 -0.60 15.61
C ALA A 284 0.87 -1.63 14.78
N ASN A 285 0.62 -1.72 13.48
CA ASN A 285 1.39 -2.53 12.52
C ASN A 285 1.31 -1.92 11.12
N GLU A 286 2.37 -2.11 10.33
CA GLU A 286 2.49 -1.66 8.94
C GLU A 286 3.21 -2.73 8.12
N GLY A 287 2.54 -3.26 7.09
CA GLY A 287 3.20 -4.19 6.18
C GLY A 287 4.42 -3.56 5.50
N PHE A 288 4.28 -2.31 5.05
CA PHE A 288 5.37 -1.51 4.49
C PHE A 288 5.33 -0.05 4.97
N GLY A 289 4.18 0.65 4.81
CA GLY A 289 4.03 2.07 5.13
C GLY A 289 4.08 2.96 3.90
N LEU A 290 3.27 2.65 2.86
CA LEU A 290 3.26 3.40 1.59
C LEU A 290 3.00 4.90 1.80
N SER A 291 2.07 5.28 2.71
CA SER A 291 1.77 6.69 3.01
C SER A 291 2.97 7.45 3.60
N ALA A 292 3.85 6.77 4.35
CA ALA A 292 5.10 7.37 4.81
C ALA A 292 6.07 7.58 3.64
N LEU A 293 6.17 6.60 2.75
CA LEU A 293 7.02 6.70 1.56
C LEU A 293 6.55 7.84 0.64
N GLU A 294 5.23 7.95 0.41
CA GLU A 294 4.59 9.03 -0.36
C GLU A 294 4.87 10.41 0.26
N ALA A 295 4.75 10.54 1.58
CA ALA A 295 5.04 11.78 2.29
C ALA A 295 6.51 12.20 2.13
N MET A 296 7.45 11.27 2.33
CA MET A 296 8.89 11.53 2.16
C MET A 296 9.22 11.89 0.70
N ALA A 297 8.56 11.28 -0.27
CA ALA A 297 8.70 11.63 -1.69
C ALA A 297 8.20 13.05 -1.98
N CYS A 298 7.13 13.50 -1.32
CA CYS A 298 6.56 14.84 -1.42
C CYS A 298 7.26 15.87 -0.51
N GLU A 299 8.43 15.54 0.04
CA GLU A 299 9.23 16.41 0.91
C GLU A 299 8.51 16.81 2.22
N THR A 300 7.69 15.91 2.74
CA THR A 300 7.00 16.08 4.02
C THR A 300 7.59 15.13 5.06
N PRO A 301 8.09 15.63 6.19
CA PRO A 301 8.69 14.80 7.22
C PRO A 301 7.64 13.92 7.91
N VAL A 302 8.08 12.76 8.38
CA VAL A 302 7.23 11.74 8.98
C VAL A 302 7.62 11.49 10.44
N VAL A 303 6.62 11.46 11.32
CA VAL A 303 6.70 10.88 12.66
C VAL A 303 5.79 9.66 12.70
N ALA A 304 6.35 8.49 13.00
CA ALA A 304 5.64 7.23 12.90
C ALA A 304 5.98 6.26 14.05
N SER A 305 5.19 5.20 14.16
CA SER A 305 5.52 4.06 15.01
C SER A 305 6.70 3.27 14.44
N CYS A 306 7.57 2.74 15.30
CA CYS A 306 8.66 1.84 14.95
C CYS A 306 8.12 0.40 14.80
N VAL A 307 7.33 0.15 13.73
CA VAL A 307 6.66 -1.13 13.49
C VAL A 307 6.75 -1.57 12.03
N GLY A 308 6.67 -2.87 11.82
CA GLY A 308 6.57 -3.47 10.49
C GLY A 308 7.70 -3.06 9.55
N GLY A 309 7.35 -2.65 8.34
CA GLY A 309 8.30 -2.23 7.31
C GLY A 309 8.85 -0.80 7.48
N LEU A 310 8.27 0.05 8.34
CA LEU A 310 8.70 1.45 8.51
C LEU A 310 10.18 1.63 8.85
N PRO A 311 10.78 0.84 9.78
CA PRO A 311 12.21 0.93 10.08
C PRO A 311 13.15 0.49 8.94
N GLU A 312 12.62 -0.11 7.88
CA GLU A 312 13.43 -0.54 6.74
C GLU A 312 13.83 0.62 5.81
N PHE A 313 13.12 1.76 5.91
CA PHE A 313 13.40 2.94 5.09
C PHE A 313 13.40 4.27 5.88
N ILE A 314 12.86 4.33 7.09
CA ILE A 314 12.96 5.49 7.96
C ILE A 314 14.07 5.26 8.99
N GLU A 315 15.11 6.09 8.93
CA GLU A 315 16.16 6.14 9.95
C GLU A 315 15.80 7.22 10.98
N HIS A 316 15.62 6.78 12.24
CA HIS A 316 15.22 7.66 13.34
C HIS A 316 16.18 8.83 13.55
N GLY A 317 15.64 10.06 13.56
CA GLY A 317 16.39 11.31 13.74
C GLY A 317 17.19 11.75 12.51
N VAL A 318 17.12 10.99 11.39
CA VAL A 318 17.80 11.30 10.14
C VAL A 318 16.81 11.58 9.02
N SER A 319 16.05 10.57 8.58
CA SER A 319 15.08 10.67 7.48
C SER A 319 13.63 10.73 7.95
N GLY A 320 13.39 10.67 9.25
CA GLY A 320 12.10 10.73 9.93
C GLY A 320 12.26 10.35 11.39
N PHE A 321 11.16 10.26 12.10
CA PHE A 321 11.19 9.90 13.52
C PHE A 321 10.34 8.67 13.79
N LEU A 322 10.92 7.66 14.44
CA LEU A 322 10.28 6.41 14.81
C LEU A 322 10.24 6.24 16.32
N HIS A 323 9.09 5.92 16.85
CA HIS A 323 8.91 5.69 18.29
C HIS A 323 8.11 4.42 18.56
N PRO A 324 8.21 3.82 19.76
CA PRO A 324 7.29 2.74 20.15
C PRO A 324 5.82 3.18 19.95
N PRO A 325 4.92 2.28 19.50
CA PRO A 325 3.53 2.65 19.20
C PRO A 325 2.80 3.33 20.37
N ASP A 326 3.14 2.99 21.60
CA ASP A 326 2.49 3.53 22.80
C ASP A 326 3.15 4.79 23.35
N ASP A 327 4.29 5.21 22.80
CA ASP A 327 4.98 6.44 23.21
C ASP A 327 4.49 7.65 22.40
N MET A 328 3.21 7.97 22.57
CA MET A 328 2.58 9.13 21.94
C MET A 328 3.23 10.46 22.34
N LYS A 329 3.83 10.49 23.55
CA LYS A 329 4.52 11.68 24.05
C LYS A 329 5.79 11.95 23.24
N ALA A 330 6.64 10.95 23.06
CA ALA A 330 7.86 11.09 22.24
C ALA A 330 7.53 11.41 20.76
N MET A 331 6.44 10.86 20.23
CA MET A 331 5.96 11.24 18.88
C MET A 331 5.58 12.72 18.83
N ALA A 332 4.87 13.23 19.83
CA ALA A 332 4.48 14.64 19.90
C ALA A 332 5.71 15.55 20.07
N GLU A 333 6.66 15.21 20.93
CA GLU A 333 7.91 15.95 21.13
C GLU A 333 8.73 16.04 19.83
N SER A 334 8.85 14.94 19.08
CA SER A 334 9.52 14.95 17.76
C SER A 334 8.76 15.78 16.74
N GLY A 335 7.42 15.73 16.76
CA GLY A 335 6.59 16.60 15.93
C GLY A 335 6.80 18.07 16.23
N VAL A 336 6.84 18.47 17.51
CA VAL A 336 7.14 19.86 17.92
C VAL A 336 8.53 20.26 17.47
N ALA A 337 9.55 19.41 17.69
CA ALA A 337 10.93 19.71 17.29
C ALA A 337 11.03 19.96 15.77
N LEU A 338 10.42 19.10 14.94
CA LEU A 338 10.37 19.29 13.48
C LEU A 338 9.67 20.61 13.08
N LEU A 339 8.59 20.97 13.77
CA LEU A 339 7.78 22.14 13.41
C LEU A 339 8.37 23.47 13.93
N THR A 340 9.37 23.44 14.84
CA THR A 340 9.98 24.63 15.46
C THR A 340 11.46 24.80 15.15
N ASP A 341 12.14 23.77 14.64
CA ASP A 341 13.56 23.83 14.23
C ASP A 341 13.68 23.67 12.71
N ASP A 342 13.86 24.79 12.02
CA ASP A 342 13.97 24.83 10.56
C ASP A 342 15.18 24.03 10.02
N PHE A 343 16.28 23.97 10.78
CA PHE A 343 17.46 23.20 10.36
C PHE A 343 17.18 21.69 10.42
N LEU A 344 16.61 21.23 11.53
CA LEU A 344 16.19 19.85 11.69
C LEU A 344 15.16 19.46 10.62
N TYR A 345 14.18 20.32 10.37
CA TYR A 345 13.16 20.13 9.34
C TYR A 345 13.77 19.86 7.98
N ARG A 346 14.57 20.83 7.46
CA ARG A 346 15.16 20.74 6.13
C ARG A 346 16.08 19.55 5.96
N ARG A 347 16.89 19.24 6.98
CA ARG A 347 17.78 18.07 6.99
C ARG A 347 16.97 16.76 6.91
N THR A 348 15.90 16.65 7.68
CA THR A 348 15.06 15.44 7.72
C THR A 348 14.33 15.25 6.39
N VAL A 349 13.76 16.31 5.84
CA VAL A 349 13.08 16.30 4.52
C VAL A 349 14.04 15.85 3.42
N GLN A 350 15.22 16.45 3.33
CA GLN A 350 16.22 16.11 2.33
C GLN A 350 16.66 14.65 2.43
N ALA A 351 16.97 14.20 3.64
CA ALA A 351 17.37 12.80 3.87
C ALA A 351 16.24 11.83 3.53
N GLY A 352 15.00 12.18 3.87
CA GLY A 352 13.82 11.38 3.52
C GLY A 352 13.65 11.24 2.01
N ARG A 353 13.67 12.35 1.28
CA ARG A 353 13.59 12.37 -0.18
C ARG A 353 14.71 11.55 -0.83
N ASP A 354 15.95 11.70 -0.34
CA ASP A 354 17.12 10.97 -0.83
C ASP A 354 16.96 9.45 -0.69
N VAL A 355 16.43 8.97 0.43
CA VAL A 355 16.15 7.54 0.66
C VAL A 355 15.15 7.03 -0.38
N VAL A 356 14.04 7.75 -0.59
CA VAL A 356 13.02 7.35 -1.56
C VAL A 356 13.59 7.29 -2.97
N CYS A 357 14.20 8.38 -3.44
CA CYS A 357 14.72 8.49 -4.81
C CYS A 357 15.78 7.45 -5.14
N ARG A 358 16.65 7.10 -4.18
CA ARG A 358 17.72 6.12 -4.41
C ARG A 358 17.28 4.66 -4.33
N ARG A 359 16.24 4.35 -3.55
CA ARG A 359 15.96 2.96 -3.16
C ARG A 359 14.57 2.46 -3.53
N PHE A 360 13.60 3.37 -3.72
CA PHE A 360 12.19 3.02 -3.79
C PHE A 360 11.45 3.63 -4.99
N CYS A 361 12.18 4.15 -5.96
CA CYS A 361 11.59 4.58 -7.23
C CYS A 361 11.34 3.39 -8.17
N THR A 362 10.44 3.57 -9.11
CA THR A 362 10.07 2.63 -10.17
C THR A 362 11.31 1.98 -10.81
N ASP A 363 12.32 2.79 -11.19
CA ASP A 363 13.53 2.30 -11.85
C ASP A 363 14.43 1.44 -10.96
N ALA A 364 14.34 1.57 -9.64
CA ALA A 364 15.10 0.76 -8.70
C ALA A 364 14.40 -0.58 -8.38
N ILE A 365 13.07 -0.62 -8.42
CA ILE A 365 12.28 -1.77 -7.93
C ILE A 365 11.69 -2.62 -9.05
N VAL A 366 11.16 -2.02 -10.11
CA VAL A 366 10.50 -2.79 -11.20
C VAL A 366 11.47 -3.79 -11.86
N PRO A 367 12.76 -3.45 -12.13
CA PRO A 367 13.71 -4.44 -12.63
C PRO A 367 13.86 -5.69 -11.74
N ARG A 368 13.70 -5.55 -10.43
CA ARG A 368 13.77 -6.69 -9.49
C ARG A 368 12.61 -7.66 -9.67
N TYR A 369 11.41 -7.14 -10.05
CA TYR A 369 10.28 -7.98 -10.44
C TYR A 369 10.52 -8.65 -11.78
N GLU A 370 11.06 -7.92 -12.78
CA GLU A 370 11.40 -8.50 -14.10
C GLU A 370 12.43 -9.62 -13.99
N ASP A 371 13.48 -9.44 -13.17
CA ASP A 371 14.50 -10.47 -12.90
C ASP A 371 13.85 -11.68 -12.23
N TYR A 372 12.99 -11.45 -11.25
CA TYR A 372 12.31 -12.54 -10.57
C TYR A 372 11.34 -13.30 -11.48
N TYR A 373 10.61 -12.60 -12.36
CA TYR A 373 9.74 -13.28 -13.34
C TYR A 373 10.56 -14.15 -14.30
N ARG A 374 11.71 -13.65 -14.79
CA ARG A 374 12.59 -14.43 -15.67
C ARG A 374 13.09 -15.68 -14.96
N GLU A 375 13.59 -15.52 -13.74
CA GLU A 375 14.06 -16.65 -12.93
C GLU A 375 12.97 -17.73 -12.76
N ILE A 376 11.76 -17.34 -12.37
CA ILE A 376 10.65 -18.28 -12.15
C ILE A 376 10.19 -18.96 -13.46
N VAL A 377 10.22 -18.26 -14.58
CA VAL A 377 9.83 -18.84 -15.87
C VAL A 377 10.90 -19.75 -16.44
N GLU A 378 12.19 -19.43 -16.25
CA GLU A 378 13.33 -20.18 -16.77
C GLU A 378 13.66 -21.44 -15.94
N HIS A 379 13.44 -21.42 -14.63
CA HIS A 379 13.62 -22.59 -13.73
C HIS A 379 12.53 -23.66 -13.92
N THR A 380 12.19 -23.98 -15.17
CA THR A 380 11.23 -25.05 -15.53
C THR A 380 12.00 -26.23 -16.10
N GLU A 381 12.88 -26.85 -15.30
CA GLU A 381 13.42 -28.18 -15.58
C GLU A 381 13.08 -29.15 -14.43
#